data_582b6ecc16c90e5fdf5e719cb61d9ea8
#
_entry.id   582b6ecc16c90e5fdf5e719cb61d9ea8
#
_cell.length_a   1.000
_cell.length_b   1.000
_cell.length_c   1.000
_cell.angle_alpha   90.00
_cell.angle_beta   90.00
_cell.angle_gamma   90.00
#
_symmetry.space_group_name_H-M   'P 1'
#
loop_
_entity.id
_entity.type
_entity.pdbx_description
1 polymer ?
#
loop_
_entity_poly.entity_id
_entity_poly.type
_entity_poly.pdbx_seq_one_letter_code
_entity_poly.pdbx_strand_id
1 'polypeptide(L)'
;MHEKERHGIILSAVQDRPVVTVADLCALTEASEATTRRDIAALHLQKKLRRVRGGAEAISPAPFVGLAGRPFAINETMHAPEKQAIARAAVDLCDDGDSIIINGGTTTFQLVHPLASRRCQIFTNSFPIAEHLLKHSKNTIMLSGGAIYREQNIILSPFDNDVTRNFYARRMFMGAQGLGPIGLMEADPLLIQAEQKLIHQADELVVLVDSSKFENRSSLVLCPLDRITTVITDDKITDKAAAMLGAAGVEVIVAQSGAGHKEGGAGA
;
A
#
# COMPACT_ATOMS: atom_id res chain seq x y z
N MET A 1 -7.98 22.04 -8.50
CA MET A 1 -6.67 21.33 -8.70
C MET A 1 -5.78 22.13 -9.64
N HIS A 2 -4.51 22.30 -9.30
CA HIS A 2 -3.53 23.01 -10.12
C HIS A 2 -3.11 22.20 -11.36
N GLU A 3 -2.72 22.90 -12.43
CA GLU A 3 -2.30 22.27 -13.71
C GLU A 3 -1.19 21.23 -13.50
N LYS A 4 -0.16 21.56 -12.71
CA LYS A 4 0.97 20.65 -12.43
C LYS A 4 0.53 19.36 -11.74
N GLU A 5 -0.44 19.44 -10.87
CA GLU A 5 -1.02 18.32 -10.15
C GLU A 5 -1.86 17.43 -11.09
N ARG A 6 -2.70 18.05 -11.94
CA ARG A 6 -3.44 17.30 -12.97
C ARG A 6 -2.51 16.61 -13.95
N HIS A 7 -1.44 17.28 -14.40
CA HIS A 7 -0.43 16.67 -15.26
C HIS A 7 0.22 15.45 -14.60
N GLY A 8 0.49 15.50 -13.30
CA GLY A 8 1.00 14.35 -12.53
C GLY A 8 0.04 13.17 -12.57
N ILE A 9 -1.25 13.41 -12.30
CA ILE A 9 -2.30 12.39 -12.32
C ILE A 9 -2.45 11.78 -13.73
N ILE A 10 -2.47 12.60 -14.78
CA ILE A 10 -2.58 12.14 -16.17
C ILE A 10 -1.39 11.25 -16.54
N LEU A 11 -0.16 11.68 -16.21
CA LEU A 11 1.05 10.90 -16.49
C LEU A 11 1.07 9.57 -15.73
N SER A 12 0.62 9.56 -14.49
CA SER A 12 0.47 8.35 -13.70
C SER A 12 -0.53 7.39 -14.35
N ALA A 13 -1.72 7.89 -14.69
CA ALA A 13 -2.79 7.08 -15.27
C ALA A 13 -2.39 6.39 -16.59
N VAL A 14 -1.65 7.07 -17.47
CA VAL A 14 -1.19 6.49 -18.75
C VAL A 14 -0.08 5.46 -18.58
N GLN A 15 0.62 5.43 -17.44
CA GLN A 15 1.57 4.36 -17.12
C GLN A 15 0.88 3.07 -16.68
N ASP A 16 -0.33 3.18 -16.10
CA ASP A 16 -1.07 2.08 -15.52
C ASP A 16 -1.87 1.25 -16.54
N ARG A 17 -2.24 1.86 -17.67
CA ARG A 17 -3.09 1.22 -18.70
C ARG A 17 -2.54 1.46 -20.09
N PRO A 18 -2.71 0.51 -21.01
CA PRO A 18 -2.25 0.67 -22.41
C PRO A 18 -2.80 1.95 -23.07
N VAL A 19 -4.06 2.28 -22.79
CA VAL A 19 -4.72 3.52 -23.22
C VAL A 19 -5.67 3.97 -22.11
N VAL A 20 -5.64 5.26 -21.79
CA VAL A 20 -6.58 5.88 -20.83
C VAL A 20 -7.49 6.85 -21.59
N THR A 21 -8.81 6.71 -21.43
CA THR A 21 -9.77 7.57 -22.13
C THR A 21 -9.84 8.96 -21.52
N VAL A 22 -10.30 9.95 -22.32
CA VAL A 22 -10.54 11.31 -21.81
C VAL A 22 -11.57 11.30 -20.67
N ALA A 23 -12.58 10.43 -20.72
CA ALA A 23 -13.58 10.30 -19.67
C ALA A 23 -12.97 9.83 -18.35
N ASP A 24 -12.10 8.79 -18.38
CA ASP A 24 -11.39 8.31 -17.19
C ASP A 24 -10.51 9.43 -16.59
N LEU A 25 -9.79 10.16 -17.45
CA LEU A 25 -8.92 11.25 -17.01
C LEU A 25 -9.72 12.44 -16.43
N CYS A 26 -10.90 12.73 -16.94
CA CYS A 26 -11.81 13.72 -16.35
C CYS A 26 -12.23 13.29 -14.94
N ALA A 27 -12.61 12.03 -14.77
CA ALA A 27 -12.97 11.49 -13.46
C ALA A 27 -11.82 11.54 -12.45
N LEU A 28 -10.61 11.19 -12.88
CA LEU A 28 -9.42 11.20 -12.02
C LEU A 28 -8.93 12.62 -11.65
N THR A 29 -9.08 13.58 -12.56
CA THR A 29 -8.58 14.95 -12.38
C THR A 29 -9.65 15.93 -11.91
N GLU A 30 -10.91 15.50 -11.84
CA GLU A 30 -12.08 16.36 -11.57
C GLU A 30 -12.13 17.59 -12.48
N ALA A 31 -11.59 17.47 -13.69
CA ALA A 31 -11.51 18.55 -14.65
C ALA A 31 -12.50 18.36 -15.81
N SER A 32 -12.87 19.48 -16.45
CA SER A 32 -13.73 19.41 -17.64
C SER A 32 -13.01 18.71 -18.79
N GLU A 33 -13.78 18.12 -19.72
CA GLU A 33 -13.24 17.45 -20.90
C GLU A 33 -12.34 18.39 -21.73
N ALA A 34 -12.71 19.66 -21.85
CA ALA A 34 -11.92 20.67 -22.55
C ALA A 34 -10.56 20.91 -21.87
N THR A 35 -10.53 20.98 -20.55
CA THR A 35 -9.30 21.14 -19.77
C THR A 35 -8.42 19.89 -19.89
N THR A 36 -8.98 18.71 -19.72
CA THR A 36 -8.26 17.42 -19.83
C THR A 36 -7.67 17.24 -21.23
N ARG A 37 -8.42 17.57 -22.30
CA ARG A 37 -7.90 17.52 -23.68
C ARG A 37 -6.74 18.49 -23.91
N ARG A 38 -6.77 19.68 -23.28
CA ARG A 38 -5.69 20.67 -23.35
C ARG A 38 -4.44 20.16 -22.61
N ASP A 39 -4.62 19.60 -21.41
CA ASP A 39 -3.53 19.03 -20.62
C ASP A 39 -2.86 17.85 -21.36
N ILE A 40 -3.64 16.93 -21.97
CA ILE A 40 -3.13 15.85 -22.82
C ILE A 40 -2.32 16.42 -24.00
N ALA A 41 -2.82 17.47 -24.67
CA ALA A 41 -2.11 18.08 -25.79
C ALA A 41 -0.79 18.72 -25.35
N ALA A 42 -0.77 19.41 -24.21
CA ALA A 42 0.44 20.01 -23.65
C ALA A 42 1.49 18.94 -23.30
N LEU A 43 1.08 17.87 -22.64
CA LEU A 43 1.96 16.75 -22.28
C LEU A 43 2.46 15.98 -23.51
N HIS A 44 1.66 15.88 -24.57
CA HIS A 44 2.07 15.30 -25.83
C HIS A 44 3.15 16.12 -26.52
N LEU A 45 2.99 17.45 -26.58
CA LEU A 45 4.01 18.36 -27.12
C LEU A 45 5.32 18.30 -26.30
N GLN A 46 5.24 18.11 -25.00
CA GLN A 46 6.40 17.90 -24.12
C GLN A 46 7.01 16.50 -24.25
N LYS A 47 6.50 15.65 -25.14
CA LYS A 47 6.93 14.24 -25.31
C LYS A 47 6.87 13.44 -24.00
N LYS A 48 5.89 13.69 -23.14
CA LYS A 48 5.68 12.96 -21.88
C LYS A 48 4.64 11.86 -21.99
N LEU A 49 3.74 11.96 -22.95
CA LEU A 49 2.77 10.93 -23.31
C LEU A 49 2.47 10.99 -24.81
N ARG A 50 1.79 9.99 -25.36
CA ARG A 50 1.28 9.97 -26.73
C ARG A 50 -0.24 10.16 -26.72
N ARG A 51 -0.71 11.19 -27.43
CA ARG A 51 -2.16 11.41 -27.64
C ARG A 51 -2.66 10.41 -28.68
N VAL A 52 -3.77 9.71 -28.36
CA VAL A 52 -4.48 8.80 -29.25
C VAL A 52 -5.94 9.22 -29.43
N ARG A 53 -6.67 8.55 -30.35
CA ARG A 53 -8.09 8.86 -30.56
C ARG A 53 -8.89 8.54 -29.30
N GLY A 54 -9.48 9.57 -28.69
CA GLY A 54 -10.29 9.43 -27.48
C GLY A 54 -9.55 9.36 -26.16
N GLY A 55 -8.20 9.53 -26.15
CA GLY A 55 -7.43 9.40 -24.90
C GLY A 55 -5.94 9.68 -25.05
N ALA A 56 -5.18 9.08 -24.17
CA ALA A 56 -3.73 9.15 -24.12
C ALA A 56 -3.11 7.80 -23.77
N GLU A 57 -1.86 7.60 -24.16
CA GLU A 57 -1.03 6.44 -23.78
C GLU A 57 0.39 6.87 -23.42
N ALA A 58 1.10 6.05 -22.69
CA ALA A 58 2.50 6.29 -22.38
C ALA A 58 3.36 6.26 -23.66
N ILE A 59 4.42 7.08 -23.74
CA ILE A 59 5.39 7.05 -24.86
C ILE A 59 6.16 5.74 -24.87
N SER A 60 6.56 5.31 -23.70
CA SER A 60 7.03 3.96 -23.44
C SER A 60 6.03 3.40 -22.46
N PRO A 61 5.07 2.55 -22.89
CA PRO A 61 4.28 1.82 -21.96
C PRO A 61 5.28 1.12 -21.04
N ALA A 62 5.05 1.22 -19.73
CA ALA A 62 5.93 0.56 -18.77
C ALA A 62 6.14 -0.86 -19.29
N PRO A 63 7.40 -1.30 -19.49
CA PRO A 63 7.62 -2.64 -19.97
C PRO A 63 6.86 -3.54 -19.02
N PHE A 64 5.84 -4.21 -19.55
CA PHE A 64 5.06 -5.25 -18.88
C PHE A 64 5.10 -5.04 -17.37
N VAL A 65 3.99 -4.72 -16.69
CA VAL A 65 4.01 -4.60 -15.22
C VAL A 65 4.69 -5.87 -14.73
N GLY A 66 5.99 -5.79 -14.58
CA GLY A 66 6.84 -6.91 -14.27
C GLY A 66 6.38 -7.50 -12.95
N LEU A 67 6.93 -8.62 -12.53
CA LEU A 67 6.67 -9.23 -11.23
C LEU A 67 6.66 -8.23 -10.06
N ALA A 68 7.36 -7.11 -10.21
CA ALA A 68 7.43 -6.00 -9.26
C ALA A 68 6.10 -5.27 -8.96
N GLY A 69 5.06 -5.48 -9.76
CA GLY A 69 3.80 -4.74 -9.60
C GLY A 69 3.90 -3.26 -10.00
N ARG A 70 2.94 -2.44 -9.55
CA ARG A 70 2.93 -1.00 -9.81
C ARG A 70 3.92 -0.27 -8.91
N PRO A 71 4.60 0.79 -9.40
CA PRO A 71 5.47 1.64 -8.59
C PRO A 71 4.77 2.18 -7.33
N PHE A 72 5.53 2.31 -6.25
CA PHE A 72 5.04 2.78 -4.95
C PHE A 72 4.26 4.09 -5.05
N ALA A 73 4.80 5.11 -5.75
CA ALA A 73 4.19 6.43 -5.87
C ALA A 73 2.80 6.42 -6.55
N ILE A 74 2.54 5.46 -7.43
CA ILE A 74 1.23 5.29 -8.08
C ILE A 74 0.26 4.61 -7.12
N ASN A 75 0.69 3.52 -6.48
CA ASN A 75 -0.14 2.77 -5.56
C ASN A 75 -0.51 3.57 -4.30
N GLU A 76 0.31 4.52 -3.89
CA GLU A 76 0.06 5.35 -2.71
C GLU A 76 -1.22 6.16 -2.81
N THR A 77 -1.50 6.72 -4.00
CA THR A 77 -2.68 7.57 -4.24
C THR A 77 -3.97 6.78 -4.44
N MET A 78 -3.87 5.48 -4.77
CA MET A 78 -5.04 4.63 -4.98
C MET A 78 -5.64 4.18 -3.64
N HIS A 79 -6.97 4.29 -3.50
CA HIS A 79 -7.70 3.90 -2.28
C HIS A 79 -7.12 4.57 -1.01
N ALA A 80 -6.69 5.84 -1.12
CA ALA A 80 -6.03 6.53 -0.02
C ALA A 80 -6.94 6.66 1.24
N PRO A 81 -8.24 6.97 1.14
CA PRO A 81 -9.12 7.02 2.32
C PRO A 81 -9.23 5.67 3.03
N GLU A 82 -9.38 4.58 2.28
CA GLU A 82 -9.45 3.22 2.81
C GLU A 82 -8.15 2.85 3.54
N LYS A 83 -7.00 3.08 2.90
CA LYS A 83 -5.69 2.82 3.50
C LYS A 83 -5.44 3.61 4.78
N GLN A 84 -5.87 4.88 4.83
CA GLN A 84 -5.76 5.70 6.02
C GLN A 84 -6.66 5.20 7.16
N ALA A 85 -7.87 4.74 6.84
CA ALA A 85 -8.76 4.15 7.83
C ALA A 85 -8.19 2.86 8.41
N ILE A 86 -7.70 1.97 7.54
CA ILE A 86 -7.02 0.72 7.89
C ILE A 86 -5.80 1.01 8.80
N ALA A 87 -4.99 1.99 8.45
CA ALA A 87 -3.81 2.35 9.23
C ALA A 87 -4.16 2.88 10.63
N ARG A 88 -5.23 3.67 10.78
CA ARG A 88 -5.71 4.10 12.09
C ARG A 88 -6.13 2.92 12.96
N ALA A 89 -6.96 2.01 12.41
CA ALA A 89 -7.38 0.81 13.13
C ALA A 89 -6.19 -0.11 13.50
N ALA A 90 -5.16 -0.17 12.65
CA ALA A 90 -3.97 -0.95 12.93
C ALA A 90 -3.14 -0.40 14.10
N VAL A 91 -3.04 0.93 14.23
CA VAL A 91 -2.28 1.58 15.32
C VAL A 91 -3.00 1.48 16.65
N ASP A 92 -4.33 1.29 16.67
CA ASP A 92 -5.09 1.02 17.90
C ASP A 92 -4.70 -0.33 18.53
N LEU A 93 -4.06 -1.23 17.78
CA LEU A 93 -3.46 -2.45 18.31
C LEU A 93 -2.08 -2.26 18.95
N CYS A 94 -1.48 -1.07 18.85
CA CYS A 94 -0.12 -0.78 19.33
C CYS A 94 -0.15 -0.03 20.65
N ASP A 95 0.63 -0.51 21.61
CA ASP A 95 0.90 0.17 22.88
C ASP A 95 2.30 0.80 22.90
N ASP A 96 2.50 1.81 23.76
CA ASP A 96 3.83 2.36 23.97
C ASP A 96 4.76 1.29 24.55
N GLY A 97 5.94 1.17 23.97
CA GLY A 97 6.93 0.14 24.30
C GLY A 97 6.86 -1.12 23.44
N ASP A 98 5.83 -1.28 22.61
CA ASP A 98 5.73 -2.44 21.73
C ASP A 98 6.91 -2.52 20.73
N SER A 99 7.33 -3.75 20.46
CA SER A 99 8.22 -4.09 19.34
C SER A 99 7.35 -4.55 18.16
N ILE A 100 7.44 -3.84 17.04
CA ILE A 100 6.65 -4.12 15.84
C ILE A 100 7.52 -4.18 14.59
N ILE A 101 7.09 -4.99 13.63
CA ILE A 101 7.66 -5.02 12.28
C ILE A 101 6.65 -4.39 11.32
N ILE A 102 7.13 -3.51 10.44
CA ILE A 102 6.32 -2.92 9.37
C ILE A 102 7.02 -3.18 8.05
N ASN A 103 6.44 -4.05 7.19
CA ASN A 103 7.01 -4.25 5.87
C ASN A 103 6.68 -3.09 4.91
N GLY A 104 7.43 -3.01 3.83
CA GLY A 104 7.19 -2.01 2.79
C GLY A 104 5.88 -2.23 2.05
N GLY A 105 5.14 -1.15 1.81
CA GLY A 105 3.88 -1.14 1.08
C GLY A 105 3.16 0.19 1.25
N THR A 106 2.24 0.50 0.35
CA THR A 106 1.53 1.79 0.39
C THR A 106 0.46 1.86 1.47
N THR A 107 -0.14 0.72 1.85
CA THR A 107 -1.08 0.66 2.98
C THR A 107 -0.32 0.74 4.31
N THR A 108 0.76 -0.01 4.45
CA THR A 108 1.62 0.02 5.64
C THR A 108 2.33 1.36 5.82
N PHE A 109 2.64 2.06 4.73
CA PHE A 109 3.17 3.42 4.83
C PHE A 109 2.20 4.38 5.55
N GLN A 110 0.89 4.22 5.43
CA GLN A 110 -0.07 5.09 6.13
C GLN A 110 0.01 4.97 7.66
N LEU A 111 0.63 3.93 8.20
CA LEU A 111 0.87 3.79 9.64
C LEU A 111 1.77 4.90 10.21
N VAL A 112 2.63 5.51 9.39
CA VAL A 112 3.60 6.51 9.87
C VAL A 112 2.93 7.72 10.54
N HIS A 113 1.74 8.10 10.07
CA HIS A 113 1.02 9.26 10.60
C HIS A 113 0.47 9.01 12.02
N PRO A 114 -0.37 7.99 12.27
CA PRO A 114 -0.86 7.71 13.61
C PRO A 114 0.22 7.16 14.56
N LEU A 115 1.26 6.47 14.06
CA LEU A 115 2.40 6.01 14.89
C LEU A 115 3.31 7.15 15.36
N ALA A 116 3.24 8.33 14.76
CA ALA A 116 4.06 9.48 15.20
C ALA A 116 3.82 9.88 16.65
N SER A 117 2.62 9.60 17.19
CA SER A 117 2.26 9.88 18.59
C SER A 117 2.61 8.75 19.57
N ARG A 118 3.04 7.59 19.08
CA ARG A 118 3.41 6.40 19.87
C ARG A 118 4.93 6.35 20.11
N ARG A 119 5.33 5.48 21.01
CA ARG A 119 6.75 5.20 21.34
C ARG A 119 7.02 3.69 21.22
N CYS A 120 7.22 3.22 20.01
CA CYS A 120 7.48 1.81 19.71
C CYS A 120 8.93 1.59 19.26
N GLN A 121 9.36 0.33 19.31
CA GLN A 121 10.55 -0.14 18.62
C GLN A 121 10.11 -0.71 17.28
N ILE A 122 10.50 -0.08 16.18
CA ILE A 122 10.00 -0.39 14.84
C ILE A 122 11.12 -0.93 13.97
N PHE A 123 10.98 -2.17 13.51
CA PHE A 123 11.81 -2.72 12.45
C PHE A 123 11.08 -2.60 11.12
N THR A 124 11.75 -2.12 10.09
CA THR A 124 11.19 -2.03 8.75
C THR A 124 12.20 -2.31 7.66
N ASN A 125 11.76 -2.88 6.54
CA ASN A 125 12.50 -2.95 5.29
C ASN A 125 12.13 -1.83 4.32
N SER A 126 11.26 -0.90 4.73
CA SER A 126 10.81 0.23 3.91
C SER A 126 11.62 1.48 4.17
N PHE A 127 12.31 1.97 3.15
CA PHE A 127 13.04 3.23 3.23
C PHE A 127 12.11 4.43 3.51
N PRO A 128 10.94 4.62 2.83
CA PRO A 128 10.03 5.72 3.11
C PRO A 128 9.47 5.72 4.53
N ILE A 129 9.11 4.54 5.08
CA ILE A 129 8.61 4.41 6.45
C ILE A 129 9.68 4.85 7.44
N ALA A 130 10.90 4.35 7.28
CA ALA A 130 12.00 4.71 8.16
C ALA A 130 12.34 6.20 8.09
N GLU A 131 12.44 6.76 6.88
CA GLU A 131 12.72 8.18 6.68
C GLU A 131 11.68 9.08 7.33
N HIS A 132 10.39 8.76 7.14
CA HIS A 132 9.30 9.55 7.70
C HIS A 132 9.29 9.50 9.24
N LEU A 133 9.34 8.31 9.81
CA LEU A 133 9.30 8.13 11.27
C LEU A 133 10.54 8.72 11.96
N LEU A 134 11.71 8.63 11.35
CA LEU A 134 12.93 9.24 11.86
C LEU A 134 12.80 10.77 11.98
N LYS A 135 12.13 11.41 11.02
CA LYS A 135 11.96 12.87 10.98
C LYS A 135 10.81 13.38 11.87
N HIS A 136 9.76 12.58 12.03
CA HIS A 136 8.47 13.05 12.56
C HIS A 136 7.98 12.31 13.80
N SER A 137 8.77 11.39 14.38
CA SER A 137 8.37 10.62 15.56
C SER A 137 9.49 10.48 16.59
N LYS A 138 9.15 9.89 17.74
CA LYS A 138 10.12 9.50 18.78
C LYS A 138 10.30 7.97 18.86
N ASN A 139 9.83 7.25 17.85
CA ASN A 139 10.00 5.81 17.76
C ASN A 139 11.49 5.45 17.54
N THR A 140 11.90 4.32 18.07
CA THR A 140 13.21 3.74 17.75
C THR A 140 13.11 2.98 16.44
N ILE A 141 13.86 3.39 15.42
CA ILE A 141 13.77 2.82 14.08
C ILE A 141 14.99 1.94 13.80
N MET A 142 14.73 0.70 13.41
CA MET A 142 15.71 -0.23 12.89
C MET A 142 15.38 -0.57 11.44
N LEU A 143 16.38 -0.54 10.58
CA LEU A 143 16.27 -0.85 9.16
C LEU A 143 16.96 -2.18 8.86
N SER A 144 16.37 -2.98 7.98
CA SER A 144 17.08 -4.07 7.34
C SER A 144 18.27 -3.52 6.54
N GLY A 145 19.37 -4.23 6.54
CA GLY A 145 20.50 -3.93 5.65
C GLY A 145 20.28 -4.49 4.25
N GLY A 146 20.85 -3.86 3.22
CA GLY A 146 20.76 -4.38 1.86
C GLY A 146 20.74 -3.32 0.77
N ALA A 147 20.31 -3.73 -0.44
CA ALA A 147 20.12 -2.85 -1.59
C ALA A 147 18.69 -2.32 -1.64
N ILE A 148 18.51 -1.07 -2.07
CA ILE A 148 17.18 -0.50 -2.27
C ILE A 148 16.63 -0.96 -3.61
N TYR A 149 15.52 -1.70 -3.56
CA TYR A 149 14.71 -2.06 -4.70
C TYR A 149 13.82 -0.85 -5.08
N ARG A 150 14.21 -0.14 -6.13
CA ARG A 150 13.70 1.19 -6.47
C ARG A 150 12.20 1.24 -6.75
N GLU A 151 11.66 0.19 -7.40
CA GLU A 151 10.27 0.13 -7.82
C GLU A 151 9.31 0.16 -6.63
N GLN A 152 9.72 -0.45 -5.50
CA GLN A 152 8.91 -0.57 -4.28
C GLN A 152 9.49 0.20 -3.09
N ASN A 153 10.66 0.83 -3.23
CA ASN A 153 11.39 1.49 -2.14
C ASN A 153 11.66 0.57 -0.93
N ILE A 154 11.86 -0.72 -1.20
CA ILE A 154 12.11 -1.75 -0.19
C ILE A 154 13.59 -2.09 -0.17
N ILE A 155 14.12 -2.32 1.02
CA ILE A 155 15.49 -2.79 1.21
C ILE A 155 15.49 -4.32 1.17
N LEU A 156 16.22 -4.88 0.22
CA LEU A 156 16.39 -6.32 0.03
C LEU A 156 17.80 -6.72 0.42
N SER A 157 17.90 -7.68 1.33
CA SER A 157 19.17 -8.31 1.71
C SER A 157 19.36 -9.61 0.93
N PRO A 158 20.44 -9.76 0.17
CA PRO A 158 20.76 -11.03 -0.51
C PRO A 158 21.31 -12.08 0.46
N PHE A 159 21.57 -11.70 1.71
CA PHE A 159 22.18 -12.58 2.71
C PHE A 159 21.11 -13.24 3.59
N ASP A 160 21.26 -14.55 3.83
CA ASP A 160 20.36 -15.27 4.74
C ASP A 160 20.58 -14.90 6.20
N ASN A 161 21.79 -14.52 6.56
CA ASN A 161 22.15 -14.15 7.92
C ASN A 161 22.33 -12.63 8.02
N ASP A 162 21.22 -11.92 7.98
CA ASP A 162 21.16 -10.47 8.15
C ASP A 162 20.57 -10.07 9.53
N VAL A 163 20.54 -8.76 9.80
CA VAL A 163 20.08 -8.20 11.07
C VAL A 163 18.62 -8.56 11.41
N THR A 164 17.83 -8.94 10.44
CA THR A 164 16.43 -9.33 10.61
C THR A 164 16.26 -10.48 11.62
N ARG A 165 17.19 -11.43 11.62
CA ARG A 165 17.17 -12.58 12.54
C ARG A 165 17.33 -12.22 14.02
N ASN A 166 17.86 -11.04 14.30
CA ASN A 166 18.15 -10.59 15.67
C ASN A 166 17.03 -9.70 16.25
N PHE A 167 15.99 -9.45 15.47
CA PHE A 167 14.83 -8.69 15.91
C PHE A 167 13.62 -9.60 16.03
N TYR A 168 12.91 -9.53 17.14
CA TYR A 168 11.66 -10.25 17.35
C TYR A 168 10.59 -9.29 17.81
N ALA A 169 9.42 -9.37 17.20
CA ALA A 169 8.31 -8.47 17.42
C ALA A 169 7.07 -9.20 17.92
N ARG A 170 6.26 -8.51 18.72
CA ARG A 170 4.91 -8.97 19.04
C ARG A 170 4.04 -9.04 17.78
N ARG A 171 4.12 -8.00 16.91
CA ARG A 171 3.29 -7.90 15.70
C ARG A 171 4.09 -7.51 14.48
N MET A 172 3.70 -8.11 13.36
CA MET A 172 4.12 -7.66 12.05
C MET A 172 2.90 -7.11 11.30
N PHE A 173 3.00 -5.88 10.82
CA PHE A 173 2.04 -5.27 9.91
C PHE A 173 2.55 -5.38 8.47
N MET A 174 1.75 -5.96 7.58
CA MET A 174 2.12 -6.09 6.19
C MET A 174 0.94 -5.87 5.24
N GLY A 175 1.24 -5.39 4.03
CA GLY A 175 0.30 -5.36 2.92
C GLY A 175 0.32 -6.65 2.11
N ALA A 176 -0.47 -6.68 1.02
CA ALA A 176 -0.45 -7.76 0.05
C ALA A 176 -0.86 -7.29 -1.35
N GLN A 177 -0.45 -8.02 -2.36
CA GLN A 177 -0.96 -7.86 -3.72
C GLN A 177 -2.35 -8.49 -3.88
N GLY A 178 -2.59 -9.59 -3.17
CA GLY A 178 -3.88 -10.27 -3.14
C GLY A 178 -4.05 -11.12 -1.89
N LEU A 179 -5.31 -11.37 -1.52
CA LEU A 179 -5.68 -12.24 -0.41
C LEU A 179 -6.87 -13.12 -0.82
N GLY A 180 -6.68 -14.42 -0.76
CA GLY A 180 -7.70 -15.39 -1.20
C GLY A 180 -7.66 -16.70 -0.44
N PRO A 181 -8.47 -17.70 -0.86
CA PRO A 181 -8.59 -18.97 -0.15
C PRO A 181 -7.29 -19.76 0.00
N ILE A 182 -6.32 -19.54 -0.88
CA ILE A 182 -5.01 -20.21 -0.85
C ILE A 182 -3.99 -19.48 0.03
N GLY A 183 -4.32 -18.26 0.52
CA GLY A 183 -3.46 -17.48 1.40
C GLY A 183 -3.18 -16.08 0.89
N LEU A 184 -2.15 -15.49 1.48
CA LEU A 184 -1.60 -14.18 1.15
C LEU A 184 -0.72 -14.28 -0.10
N MET A 185 -0.94 -13.39 -1.06
CA MET A 185 -0.30 -13.48 -2.37
C MET A 185 0.58 -12.29 -2.67
N GLU A 186 1.69 -12.58 -3.35
CA GLU A 186 2.64 -11.62 -3.85
C GLU A 186 3.00 -11.95 -5.32
N ALA A 187 3.49 -10.97 -6.08
CA ALA A 187 3.85 -11.16 -7.48
C ALA A 187 5.36 -11.31 -7.69
N ASP A 188 6.17 -10.77 -6.78
CA ASP A 188 7.62 -10.69 -6.93
C ASP A 188 8.34 -11.70 -6.02
N PRO A 189 9.10 -12.66 -6.59
CA PRO A 189 9.86 -13.63 -5.81
C PRO A 189 10.88 -13.00 -4.85
N LEU A 190 11.44 -11.84 -5.18
CA LEU A 190 12.39 -11.14 -4.33
C LEU A 190 11.70 -10.59 -3.07
N LEU A 191 10.46 -10.10 -3.21
CA LEU A 191 9.65 -9.65 -2.09
C LEU A 191 9.27 -10.82 -1.20
N ILE A 192 8.84 -11.95 -1.76
CA ILE A 192 8.51 -13.17 -0.99
C ILE A 192 9.68 -13.58 -0.10
N GLN A 193 10.90 -13.64 -0.63
CA GLN A 193 12.06 -14.02 0.15
C GLN A 193 12.30 -13.08 1.34
N ALA A 194 12.18 -11.77 1.11
CA ALA A 194 12.36 -10.78 2.16
C ALA A 194 11.24 -10.83 3.21
N GLU A 195 9.99 -10.95 2.76
CA GLU A 195 8.81 -10.97 3.62
C GLU A 195 8.72 -12.24 4.46
N GLN A 196 9.08 -13.41 3.92
CA GLN A 196 9.16 -14.65 4.68
C GLN A 196 10.14 -14.57 5.84
N LYS A 197 11.30 -13.91 5.65
CA LYS A 197 12.24 -13.67 6.76
C LYS A 197 11.60 -12.86 7.88
N LEU A 198 10.81 -11.83 7.54
CA LEU A 198 10.14 -10.96 8.51
C LEU A 198 8.98 -11.68 9.22
N ILE A 199 8.17 -12.44 8.50
CA ILE A 199 7.03 -13.19 9.07
C ILE A 199 7.47 -14.13 10.20
N HIS A 200 8.65 -14.74 10.08
CA HIS A 200 9.20 -15.63 11.11
C HIS A 200 9.69 -14.90 12.37
N GLN A 201 9.77 -13.57 12.34
CA GLN A 201 10.24 -12.74 13.45
C GLN A 201 9.10 -12.08 14.24
N ALA A 202 7.85 -12.53 14.06
CA ALA A 202 6.71 -11.98 14.79
C ALA A 202 5.75 -13.06 15.25
N ASP A 203 5.16 -12.84 16.45
CA ASP A 203 4.11 -13.71 16.98
C ASP A 203 2.83 -13.60 16.17
N GLU A 204 2.37 -12.37 15.96
CA GLU A 204 1.12 -12.04 15.28
C GLU A 204 1.40 -11.44 13.89
N LEU A 205 0.74 -11.98 12.86
CA LEU A 205 0.75 -11.41 11.52
C LEU A 205 -0.56 -10.65 11.28
N VAL A 206 -0.48 -9.33 11.19
CA VAL A 206 -1.59 -8.42 10.92
C VAL A 206 -1.51 -7.95 9.47
N VAL A 207 -2.48 -8.35 8.65
CA VAL A 207 -2.52 -8.02 7.22
C VAL A 207 -3.41 -6.81 6.98
N LEU A 208 -2.86 -5.79 6.32
CA LEU A 208 -3.51 -4.52 6.02
C LEU A 208 -3.82 -4.44 4.52
N VAL A 209 -5.08 -4.64 4.16
CA VAL A 209 -5.50 -4.71 2.75
C VAL A 209 -6.81 -3.95 2.55
N ASP A 210 -6.90 -3.15 1.50
CA ASP A 210 -8.20 -2.64 1.06
C ASP A 210 -9.01 -3.74 0.37
N SER A 211 -10.34 -3.58 0.31
CA SER A 211 -11.28 -4.58 -0.21
C SER A 211 -10.99 -5.05 -1.64
N SER A 212 -10.31 -4.25 -2.47
CA SER A 212 -9.93 -4.65 -3.83
C SER A 212 -8.95 -5.81 -3.87
N LYS A 213 -8.23 -6.07 -2.77
CA LYS A 213 -7.21 -7.14 -2.69
C LYS A 213 -7.80 -8.55 -2.62
N PHE A 214 -9.07 -8.68 -2.26
CA PHE A 214 -9.78 -9.96 -2.27
C PHE A 214 -10.16 -10.44 -3.68
N GLU A 215 -10.19 -9.52 -4.65
CA GLU A 215 -10.46 -9.84 -6.06
C GLU A 215 -9.17 -10.07 -6.86
N ASN A 216 -8.04 -9.60 -6.35
CA ASN A 216 -6.74 -9.73 -7.01
C ASN A 216 -6.17 -11.13 -6.79
N ARG A 217 -5.68 -11.71 -7.90
CA ARG A 217 -4.92 -12.96 -7.87
C ARG A 217 -3.49 -12.69 -8.29
N SER A 218 -2.55 -13.25 -7.54
CA SER A 218 -1.15 -13.29 -7.90
C SER A 218 -0.65 -14.71 -8.01
N SER A 219 0.50 -14.89 -8.66
CA SER A 219 1.00 -16.23 -8.98
C SER A 219 1.70 -16.91 -7.82
N LEU A 220 2.16 -16.12 -6.83
CA LEU A 220 2.97 -16.63 -5.74
C LEU A 220 2.20 -16.52 -4.43
N VAL A 221 2.27 -17.55 -3.60
CA VAL A 221 1.69 -17.59 -2.26
C VAL A 221 2.80 -17.34 -1.25
N LEU A 222 2.65 -16.27 -0.47
CA LEU A 222 3.62 -15.89 0.56
C LEU A 222 3.46 -16.75 1.82
N CYS A 223 2.22 -16.87 2.30
CA CYS A 223 1.87 -17.74 3.41
C CYS A 223 0.40 -18.19 3.33
N PRO A 224 0.03 -19.32 3.96
CA PRO A 224 -1.37 -19.76 4.06
C PRO A 224 -2.15 -18.88 5.04
N LEU A 225 -3.51 -18.98 5.01
CA LEU A 225 -4.40 -18.16 5.84
C LEU A 225 -4.22 -18.41 7.34
N ASP A 226 -3.89 -19.63 7.75
CA ASP A 226 -3.69 -20.02 9.15
C ASP A 226 -2.48 -19.33 9.82
N ARG A 227 -1.56 -18.75 9.01
CA ARG A 227 -0.46 -17.92 9.54
C ARG A 227 -0.93 -16.52 9.89
N ILE A 228 -2.06 -16.06 9.33
CA ILE A 228 -2.58 -14.72 9.55
C ILE A 228 -3.40 -14.69 10.83
N THR A 229 -3.05 -13.81 11.75
CA THR A 229 -3.80 -13.61 12.99
C THR A 229 -5.00 -12.70 12.76
N THR A 230 -4.76 -11.56 12.13
CA THR A 230 -5.78 -10.52 11.94
C THR A 230 -5.67 -9.92 10.53
N VAL A 231 -6.81 -9.66 9.91
CA VAL A 231 -6.93 -8.86 8.69
C VAL A 231 -7.65 -7.57 9.02
N ILE A 232 -7.05 -6.42 8.69
CA ILE A 232 -7.70 -5.11 8.78
C ILE A 232 -8.01 -4.65 7.36
N THR A 233 -9.28 -4.38 7.09
CA THR A 233 -9.77 -3.97 5.76
C THR A 233 -10.82 -2.87 5.88
N ASP A 234 -11.20 -2.28 4.74
CA ASP A 234 -12.24 -1.27 4.70
C ASP A 234 -13.67 -1.85 4.67
N ASP A 235 -14.65 -0.97 4.82
CA ASP A 235 -16.08 -1.27 4.93
C ASP A 235 -16.74 -1.78 3.61
N LYS A 236 -15.94 -1.95 2.54
CA LYS A 236 -16.40 -2.53 1.27
C LYS A 236 -16.06 -4.03 1.14
N ILE A 237 -15.55 -4.64 2.21
CA ILE A 237 -15.33 -6.10 2.23
C ILE A 237 -16.64 -6.83 1.93
N THR A 238 -16.58 -7.85 1.06
CA THR A 238 -17.75 -8.66 0.74
C THR A 238 -18.00 -9.73 1.81
N ASP A 239 -19.29 -10.13 1.99
CA ASP A 239 -19.66 -11.23 2.91
C ASP A 239 -18.89 -12.52 2.59
N LYS A 240 -18.64 -12.77 1.31
CA LYS A 240 -17.86 -13.93 0.86
C LYS A 240 -16.41 -13.88 1.37
N ALA A 241 -15.78 -12.71 1.30
CA ALA A 241 -14.41 -12.54 1.80
C ALA A 241 -14.36 -12.64 3.32
N ALA A 242 -15.29 -12.03 4.02
CA ALA A 242 -15.40 -12.12 5.47
C ALA A 242 -15.63 -13.56 5.95
N ALA A 243 -16.56 -14.29 5.30
CA ALA A 243 -16.80 -15.71 5.59
C ALA A 243 -15.59 -16.60 5.33
N MET A 244 -14.84 -16.34 4.26
CA MET A 244 -13.59 -17.06 3.96
C MET A 244 -12.56 -16.89 5.06
N LEU A 245 -12.33 -15.67 5.55
CA LEU A 245 -11.39 -15.38 6.62
C LEU A 245 -11.85 -16.00 7.95
N GLY A 246 -13.14 -15.84 8.29
CA GLY A 246 -13.71 -16.45 9.50
C GLY A 246 -13.62 -17.97 9.52
N ALA A 247 -13.84 -18.64 8.38
CA ALA A 247 -13.67 -20.09 8.25
C ALA A 247 -12.22 -20.56 8.45
N ALA A 248 -11.25 -19.69 8.18
CA ALA A 248 -9.83 -19.95 8.44
C ALA A 248 -9.38 -19.55 9.86
N GLY A 249 -10.28 -19.05 10.70
CA GLY A 249 -9.97 -18.60 12.07
C GLY A 249 -9.26 -17.24 12.12
N VAL A 250 -9.28 -16.47 11.04
CA VAL A 250 -8.67 -15.15 10.97
C VAL A 250 -9.60 -14.10 11.56
N GLU A 251 -9.12 -13.29 12.49
CA GLU A 251 -9.86 -12.13 13.00
C GLU A 251 -9.98 -11.07 11.92
N VAL A 252 -11.17 -10.46 11.77
CA VAL A 252 -11.40 -9.39 10.78
C VAL A 252 -11.81 -8.10 11.49
N ILE A 253 -11.02 -7.05 11.30
CA ILE A 253 -11.32 -5.70 11.75
C ILE A 253 -11.72 -4.87 10.54
N VAL A 254 -12.93 -4.31 10.55
CA VAL A 254 -13.46 -3.48 9.46
C VAL A 254 -13.33 -2.01 9.82
N ALA A 255 -12.45 -1.32 9.11
CA ALA A 255 -12.22 0.12 9.27
C ALA A 255 -13.21 0.93 8.42
N GLN A 256 -13.84 1.95 9.01
CA GLN A 256 -14.78 2.82 8.31
C GLN A 256 -14.01 3.85 7.46
N SER A 257 -14.14 3.77 6.15
CA SER A 257 -13.48 4.67 5.19
C SER A 257 -14.28 5.95 4.89
N GLY A 258 -15.56 6.02 5.29
CA GLY A 258 -16.42 7.19 5.15
C GLY A 258 -16.09 8.28 6.16
N ALA A 259 -16.06 9.55 5.73
CA ALA A 259 -15.95 10.74 6.59
C ALA A 259 -17.20 10.90 7.47
N GLY A 260 -17.21 10.29 8.63
CA GLY A 260 -18.33 10.27 9.58
C GLY A 260 -17.96 10.70 10.98
N HIS A 261 -17.09 11.70 11.17
CA HIS A 261 -17.09 12.48 12.40
C HIS A 261 -17.79 13.83 12.13
N LYS A 262 -19.11 13.81 12.15
CA LYS A 262 -19.84 14.99 12.57
C LYS A 262 -19.50 15.17 14.05
N GLU A 263 -18.66 16.15 14.35
CA GLU A 263 -18.56 16.72 15.70
C GLU A 263 -20.00 16.97 16.19
N GLY A 264 -20.40 16.24 17.23
CA GLY A 264 -21.64 16.50 17.94
C GLY A 264 -21.55 17.91 18.51
N GLY A 265 -22.19 18.84 17.84
CA GLY A 265 -22.42 20.17 18.36
C GLY A 265 -23.15 20.04 19.69
N ALA A 266 -22.46 20.33 20.79
CA ALA A 266 -23.09 20.67 22.04
C ALA A 266 -23.78 22.02 21.85
N GLY A 267 -25.08 21.97 21.59
CA GLY A 267 -25.95 23.12 21.66
C GLY A 267 -26.67 23.14 23.00
N ALA A 268 -26.64 24.34 23.59
CA ALA A 268 -27.38 24.88 24.71
C ALA A 268 -26.99 24.42 26.10
#